data_836e9aca209bf63c27fe5d956b34e5d9
#
_entry.id   836e9aca209bf63c27fe5d956b34e5d9
#
_cell.length_a   1.000
_cell.length_b   1.000
_cell.length_c   1.000
_cell.angle_alpha   90.00
_cell.angle_beta   90.00
_cell.angle_gamma   90.00
#
_symmetry.space_group_name_H-M   'P 1'
#
loop_
_entity.id
_entity.type
_entity.pdbx_description
1 polymer ?
#
loop_
_entity_poly.entity_id
_entity_poly.type
_entity_poly.pdbx_seq_one_letter_code
_entity_poly.pdbx_strand_id
1 'polypeptide(L)'
;MKMKLSALMLVLVMLFSVSASALSSADFENGSLSGITKHENGLLVTDTYNKVIWHLNLGKVTCYAGAINVADISGEPIGRCIDGASDKAYFMEPWDIAPFLDGYAVSDTAAHVIRFVGKDHVVTAAGQKERSGKSDGNGTGASFNRPTGLAADDKGNLYIADTGNGSIRMRDKNGKVTTVLSGLVEPTGLCWADGMLYIAETGRSRICRMNGTKLEVIAGDTAVLEDGEYIGGFANGPVSKAKFDHPQDLVVNKDGSIFVSDTGNSCIRKIADGRVTTFVAASSTTEPPIQPRGLLRANDTLIAADQFARTLLYADAAPLNFFDIPADPALAKMVIAGTERGITNGYSDHTFRPHSPITRATFSVMLSRLHAGKDGEALIEGSATFSDVAADAWYGSAARWACENKIVLGNDGKFLAQQGISHQQLIAMLYRYAEGQGLDVSRRASLAAYSDAASLSDYAVEPMQWAVAMGIIGANTTSLEIWKTTTRLEAMSYLVTFMDAYQI
;
A
#
# COMPACT_ATOMS: atom_id res chain seq x y z
N MET A 1 22.26 23.61 -16.28
CA MET A 1 21.60 23.23 -15.01
C MET A 1 20.21 22.60 -15.17
N LYS A 2 19.59 22.64 -16.36
CA LYS A 2 18.26 22.01 -16.63
C LYS A 2 18.31 20.55 -17.10
N MET A 3 19.47 20.02 -17.48
CA MET A 3 19.59 18.63 -17.96
C MET A 3 19.83 17.57 -16.87
N LYS A 4 20.27 17.99 -15.67
CA LYS A 4 20.46 17.03 -14.56
C LYS A 4 19.17 16.70 -13.78
N LEU A 5 18.16 17.57 -13.87
CA LEU A 5 16.85 17.32 -13.22
C LEU A 5 15.99 16.29 -13.97
N SER A 6 16.09 16.28 -15.32
CA SER A 6 15.32 15.31 -16.14
C SER A 6 15.88 13.88 -16.05
N ALA A 7 17.19 13.72 -15.88
CA ALA A 7 17.78 12.40 -15.70
C ALA A 7 17.46 11.79 -14.33
N LEU A 8 17.39 12.62 -13.27
CA LEU A 8 17.02 12.17 -11.93
C LEU A 8 15.54 11.80 -11.84
N MET A 9 14.68 12.52 -12.57
CA MET A 9 13.24 12.22 -12.64
C MET A 9 12.94 10.96 -13.47
N LEU A 10 13.74 10.69 -14.52
CA LEU A 10 13.60 9.49 -15.35
C LEU A 10 14.07 8.22 -14.62
N VAL A 11 15.14 8.30 -13.83
CA VAL A 11 15.63 7.18 -13.01
C VAL A 11 14.67 6.88 -11.86
N LEU A 12 14.04 7.89 -11.27
CA LEU A 12 13.05 7.72 -10.20
C LEU A 12 11.75 7.08 -10.71
N VAL A 13 11.30 7.43 -11.92
CA VAL A 13 10.13 6.81 -12.58
C VAL A 13 10.42 5.36 -12.98
N MET A 14 11.67 5.02 -13.37
CA MET A 14 12.05 3.63 -13.66
C MET A 14 12.12 2.75 -12.41
N LEU A 15 12.43 3.29 -11.22
CA LEU A 15 12.42 2.53 -9.96
C LEU A 15 11.00 2.10 -9.53
N PHE A 16 9.97 2.82 -9.97
CA PHE A 16 8.57 2.52 -9.62
C PHE A 16 7.78 1.80 -10.73
N SER A 17 8.38 1.61 -11.90
CA SER A 17 7.80 0.78 -12.98
C SER A 17 8.26 -0.69 -12.96
N VAL A 18 9.09 -1.08 -12.01
CA VAL A 18 9.33 -2.49 -11.74
C VAL A 18 8.04 -3.03 -11.13
N SER A 19 7.26 -3.74 -11.93
CA SER A 19 6.07 -4.47 -11.49
C SER A 19 6.40 -5.21 -10.19
N ALA A 20 5.47 -5.24 -9.23
CA ALA A 20 5.60 -6.05 -8.00
C ALA A 20 5.92 -7.54 -8.29
N SER A 21 5.76 -7.98 -9.54
CA SER A 21 6.20 -9.28 -10.06
C SER A 21 7.71 -9.44 -10.21
N ALA A 22 8.52 -8.39 -9.99
CA ALA A 22 9.99 -8.47 -10.12
C ALA A 22 10.70 -8.86 -8.82
N LEU A 23 10.02 -8.82 -7.67
CA LEU A 23 10.52 -9.30 -6.39
C LEU A 23 9.54 -10.33 -5.86
N SER A 24 9.81 -11.60 -6.18
CA SER A 24 9.00 -12.73 -5.73
C SER A 24 9.43 -13.18 -4.33
N SER A 25 8.59 -13.97 -3.66
CA SER A 25 8.97 -14.65 -2.41
C SER A 25 10.22 -15.54 -2.56
N ALA A 26 10.57 -15.95 -3.79
CA ALA A 26 11.78 -16.69 -4.10
C ALA A 26 13.06 -15.83 -3.95
N ASP A 27 12.96 -14.50 -4.08
CA ASP A 27 14.11 -13.59 -3.89
C ASP A 27 14.48 -13.46 -2.40
N PHE A 28 13.55 -13.80 -1.49
CA PHE A 28 13.73 -13.78 -0.04
C PHE A 28 13.45 -15.18 0.55
N GLU A 29 14.08 -16.21 0.00
CA GLU A 29 13.84 -17.62 0.41
C GLU A 29 13.91 -17.76 1.94
N ASN A 30 12.82 -18.28 2.52
CA ASN A 30 12.62 -18.43 3.96
C ASN A 30 12.74 -17.12 4.78
N GLY A 31 12.78 -15.94 4.15
CA GLY A 31 12.97 -14.65 4.83
C GLY A 31 11.83 -14.26 5.75
N SER A 32 12.12 -13.33 6.66
CA SER A 32 11.14 -12.63 7.52
C SER A 32 11.48 -11.15 7.50
N LEU A 33 10.89 -10.40 6.55
CA LEU A 33 11.19 -9.00 6.35
C LEU A 33 10.61 -8.14 7.47
N SER A 34 11.38 -7.14 7.93
CA SER A 34 11.00 -6.32 9.06
C SER A 34 11.19 -4.82 8.76
N GLY A 35 12.30 -4.20 9.14
CA GLY A 35 12.55 -2.79 8.92
C GLY A 35 12.90 -2.47 7.47
N ILE A 36 12.58 -1.25 7.01
CA ILE A 36 12.82 -0.81 5.65
C ILE A 36 13.24 0.66 5.61
N THR A 37 14.26 1.00 4.81
CA THR A 37 14.70 2.37 4.62
C THR A 37 15.20 2.64 3.19
N LYS A 38 15.33 3.92 2.85
CA LYS A 38 15.92 4.34 1.56
C LYS A 38 17.43 4.17 1.57
N HIS A 39 18.00 3.77 0.43
CA HIS A 39 19.44 3.70 0.20
C HIS A 39 19.76 4.08 -1.24
N GLU A 40 20.49 5.17 -1.45
CA GLU A 40 20.87 5.64 -2.79
C GLU A 40 19.71 5.55 -3.80
N ASN A 41 19.82 4.64 -4.76
CA ASN A 41 18.83 4.38 -5.80
C ASN A 41 17.91 3.19 -5.49
N GLY A 42 17.89 2.70 -4.24
CA GLY A 42 17.16 1.51 -3.84
C GLY A 42 16.66 1.56 -2.40
N LEU A 43 16.48 0.38 -1.84
CA LEU A 43 15.96 0.17 -0.50
C LEU A 43 16.89 -0.77 0.27
N LEU A 44 17.05 -0.55 1.57
CA LEU A 44 17.57 -1.55 2.49
C LEU A 44 16.43 -2.13 3.29
N VAL A 45 16.45 -3.45 3.46
CA VAL A 45 15.43 -4.21 4.20
C VAL A 45 16.12 -5.18 5.13
N THR A 46 15.74 -5.18 6.41
CA THR A 46 16.22 -6.17 7.38
C THR A 46 15.46 -7.48 7.23
N ASP A 47 16.17 -8.58 7.35
CA ASP A 47 15.63 -9.94 7.34
C ASP A 47 15.97 -10.64 8.66
N THR A 48 14.99 -10.71 9.54
CA THR A 48 15.16 -11.27 10.90
C THR A 48 15.40 -12.76 10.89
N TYR A 49 14.91 -13.50 9.89
CA TYR A 49 15.16 -14.94 9.77
C TYR A 49 16.54 -15.22 9.18
N ASN A 50 16.87 -14.62 8.02
CA ASN A 50 18.16 -14.88 7.34
C ASN A 50 19.33 -14.13 8.02
N LYS A 51 19.09 -13.27 9.03
CA LYS A 51 20.12 -12.55 9.81
C LYS A 51 20.97 -11.60 8.97
N VAL A 52 20.37 -10.96 7.97
CA VAL A 52 21.03 -10.10 7.00
C VAL A 52 20.24 -8.82 6.72
N ILE A 53 20.89 -7.90 6.02
CA ILE A 53 20.27 -6.71 5.43
C ILE A 53 20.36 -6.85 3.92
N TRP A 54 19.21 -6.84 3.26
CA TRP A 54 19.13 -6.88 1.81
C TRP A 54 19.17 -5.48 1.21
N HIS A 55 19.87 -5.33 0.07
CA HIS A 55 19.77 -4.17 -0.81
C HIS A 55 18.98 -4.51 -2.05
N LEU A 56 17.91 -3.78 -2.27
CA LEU A 56 17.00 -3.91 -3.40
C LEU A 56 17.23 -2.75 -4.33
N ASN A 57 17.72 -3.01 -5.52
CA ASN A 57 17.98 -1.98 -6.55
C ASN A 57 17.65 -2.51 -7.94
N LEU A 58 16.76 -1.82 -8.67
CA LEU A 58 16.37 -2.15 -10.06
C LEU A 58 15.98 -3.63 -10.27
N GLY A 59 15.19 -4.18 -9.34
CA GLY A 59 14.73 -5.57 -9.41
C GLY A 59 15.79 -6.61 -9.05
N LYS A 60 16.95 -6.21 -8.53
CA LYS A 60 17.97 -7.11 -7.98
C LYS A 60 17.99 -7.04 -6.46
N VAL A 61 18.07 -8.22 -5.85
CA VAL A 61 18.29 -8.38 -4.41
C VAL A 61 19.74 -8.79 -4.20
N THR A 62 20.47 -8.06 -3.37
CA THR A 62 21.85 -8.37 -2.99
C THR A 62 22.03 -8.21 -1.50
N CYS A 63 22.89 -8.99 -0.87
CA CYS A 63 23.20 -8.79 0.54
C CYS A 63 24.03 -7.51 0.72
N TYR A 64 23.53 -6.58 1.54
CA TYR A 64 24.21 -5.34 1.90
C TYR A 64 25.13 -5.57 3.11
N ALA A 65 24.64 -6.27 4.13
CA ALA A 65 25.41 -6.61 5.31
C ALA A 65 24.86 -7.90 5.96
N GLY A 66 25.77 -8.66 6.53
CA GLY A 66 25.51 -9.95 7.17
C GLY A 66 26.17 -11.10 6.41
N ALA A 67 26.59 -12.13 7.12
CA ALA A 67 27.18 -13.33 6.52
C ALA A 67 26.07 -14.24 5.98
N ILE A 68 25.95 -14.34 4.67
CA ILE A 68 24.97 -15.20 3.98
C ILE A 68 25.44 -16.66 3.96
N ASN A 69 24.49 -17.60 3.83
CA ASN A 69 24.73 -19.04 3.69
C ASN A 69 25.46 -19.68 4.89
N VAL A 70 25.31 -19.13 6.08
CA VAL A 70 25.83 -19.70 7.30
C VAL A 70 24.66 -20.30 8.09
N ALA A 71 24.53 -21.61 8.02
CA ALA A 71 23.46 -22.36 8.68
C ALA A 71 24.04 -23.41 9.62
N ASP A 72 23.23 -23.86 10.56
CA ASP A 72 23.52 -25.00 11.42
C ASP A 72 23.30 -26.34 10.69
N ILE A 73 23.44 -27.43 11.41
CA ILE A 73 23.28 -28.79 10.85
C ILE A 73 21.84 -29.11 10.41
N SER A 74 20.86 -28.35 10.84
CA SER A 74 19.46 -28.45 10.42
C SER A 74 19.11 -27.52 9.24
N GLY A 75 20.06 -26.70 8.79
CA GLY A 75 19.85 -25.74 7.72
C GLY A 75 19.32 -24.37 8.18
N GLU A 76 19.19 -24.15 9.51
CA GLU A 76 18.71 -22.89 10.08
C GLU A 76 19.82 -21.82 10.10
N PRO A 77 19.54 -20.56 9.72
CA PRO A 77 20.51 -19.46 9.73
C PRO A 77 21.08 -19.21 11.13
N ILE A 78 22.40 -19.23 11.27
CA ILE A 78 23.08 -19.01 12.55
C ILE A 78 23.11 -17.53 12.88
N GLY A 79 22.42 -17.14 13.95
CA GLY A 79 22.50 -15.80 14.55
C GLY A 79 23.69 -15.66 15.49
N ARG A 80 24.47 -14.58 15.33
CA ARG A 80 25.59 -14.20 16.21
C ARG A 80 25.69 -12.67 16.25
N CYS A 81 26.35 -12.13 17.27
CA CYS A 81 26.63 -10.69 17.34
C CYS A 81 28.14 -10.44 17.10
N ILE A 82 28.57 -10.44 15.83
CA ILE A 82 29.99 -10.27 15.46
C ILE A 82 30.14 -9.01 14.59
N ASP A 83 31.04 -8.10 15.00
CA ASP A 83 31.45 -6.94 14.25
C ASP A 83 32.48 -7.32 13.19
N GLY A 84 32.58 -6.55 12.09
CA GLY A 84 33.55 -6.78 11.03
C GLY A 84 33.17 -6.14 9.70
N ALA A 85 33.83 -6.56 8.63
CA ALA A 85 33.45 -6.19 7.27
C ALA A 85 31.99 -6.60 6.99
N SER A 86 31.30 -5.84 6.14
CA SER A 86 29.86 -6.00 5.92
C SER A 86 29.46 -7.44 5.53
N ASP A 87 30.30 -8.12 4.75
CA ASP A 87 30.09 -9.51 4.31
C ASP A 87 30.56 -10.58 5.33
N LYS A 88 31.17 -10.15 6.45
CA LYS A 88 31.70 -11.01 7.52
C LYS A 88 31.05 -10.77 8.88
N ALA A 89 30.31 -9.70 9.01
CA ALA A 89 29.54 -9.42 10.21
C ALA A 89 28.39 -10.39 10.38
N TYR A 90 27.97 -10.61 11.63
CA TYR A 90 26.78 -11.42 11.94
C TYR A 90 25.81 -10.61 12.73
N PHE A 91 24.52 -10.83 12.47
CA PHE A 91 23.40 -10.36 13.27
C PHE A 91 22.70 -11.54 13.95
N MET A 92 22.03 -11.27 15.07
CA MET A 92 21.18 -12.26 15.75
C MET A 92 19.71 -12.16 15.31
N GLU A 93 19.18 -10.93 15.29
CA GLU A 93 17.80 -10.63 14.89
C GLU A 93 17.73 -9.16 14.44
N PRO A 94 18.21 -8.82 13.22
CA PRO A 94 18.15 -7.45 12.72
C PRO A 94 16.70 -7.08 12.45
N TRP A 95 16.13 -6.20 13.31
CA TRP A 95 14.69 -5.91 13.30
C TRP A 95 14.38 -4.65 12.49
N ASP A 96 14.93 -3.52 12.87
CA ASP A 96 14.67 -2.24 12.21
C ASP A 96 15.95 -1.58 11.73
N ILE A 97 15.81 -0.67 10.76
CA ILE A 97 16.91 0.05 10.13
C ILE A 97 16.51 1.49 9.86
N ALA A 98 17.30 2.44 10.37
CA ALA A 98 17.09 3.86 10.16
C ALA A 98 18.36 4.55 9.66
N PRO A 99 18.28 5.57 8.79
CA PRO A 99 19.43 6.41 8.45
C PRO A 99 20.00 7.04 9.71
N PHE A 100 21.31 6.92 9.91
CA PHE A 100 21.97 7.47 11.09
C PHE A 100 23.44 7.80 10.80
N LEU A 101 23.85 9.03 11.11
CA LEU A 101 25.20 9.55 10.76
C LEU A 101 25.46 9.41 9.24
N ASP A 102 26.57 8.81 8.87
CA ASP A 102 27.00 8.53 7.50
C ASP A 102 26.68 7.10 7.03
N GLY A 103 25.78 6.42 7.74
CA GLY A 103 25.34 5.06 7.45
C GLY A 103 23.94 4.77 8.02
N TYR A 104 23.80 3.62 8.67
CA TYR A 104 22.53 3.16 9.20
C TYR A 104 22.68 2.62 10.62
N ALA A 105 21.69 2.92 11.47
CA ALA A 105 21.50 2.20 12.72
C ALA A 105 20.60 1.00 12.47
N VAL A 106 20.93 -0.14 13.07
CA VAL A 106 20.15 -1.37 13.05
C VAL A 106 19.95 -1.89 14.46
N SER A 107 18.73 -2.15 14.86
CA SER A 107 18.43 -2.84 16.09
C SER A 107 18.67 -4.34 15.93
N ASP A 108 19.64 -4.90 16.61
CA ASP A 108 19.91 -6.32 16.67
C ASP A 108 19.26 -6.87 17.93
N THR A 109 17.94 -7.15 17.81
CA THR A 109 17.01 -7.31 18.92
C THR A 109 17.38 -8.45 19.87
N ALA A 110 17.71 -9.62 19.33
CA ALA A 110 18.10 -10.76 20.17
C ALA A 110 19.51 -10.58 20.78
N ALA A 111 20.36 -9.76 20.16
CA ALA A 111 21.67 -9.40 20.69
C ALA A 111 21.61 -8.28 21.74
N HIS A 112 20.48 -7.64 21.98
CA HIS A 112 20.26 -6.52 22.89
C HIS A 112 21.14 -5.29 22.60
N VAL A 113 21.46 -5.03 21.32
CA VAL A 113 22.35 -3.95 20.91
C VAL A 113 21.80 -3.15 19.72
N ILE A 114 22.37 -1.97 19.54
CA ILE A 114 22.24 -1.18 18.30
C ILE A 114 23.54 -1.32 17.53
N ARG A 115 23.44 -1.74 16.27
CA ARG A 115 24.56 -1.84 15.34
C ARG A 115 24.62 -0.59 14.47
N PHE A 116 25.81 -0.15 14.13
CA PHE A 116 26.04 0.80 13.05
C PHE A 116 26.52 0.05 11.83
N VAL A 117 25.88 0.29 10.69
CA VAL A 117 26.21 -0.32 9.40
C VAL A 117 26.67 0.80 8.49
N GLY A 118 27.98 0.86 8.29
CA GLY A 118 28.63 1.75 7.34
C GLY A 118 28.69 1.14 5.94
N LYS A 119 29.47 1.77 5.07
CA LYS A 119 29.61 1.34 3.68
C LYS A 119 30.20 -0.07 3.53
N ASP A 120 31.17 -0.41 4.38
CA ASP A 120 31.98 -1.63 4.26
C ASP A 120 32.19 -2.36 5.60
N HIS A 121 31.56 -1.89 6.67
CA HIS A 121 31.73 -2.46 8.00
C HIS A 121 30.48 -2.36 8.86
N VAL A 122 30.36 -3.27 9.83
CA VAL A 122 29.35 -3.28 10.88
C VAL A 122 30.02 -3.27 12.24
N VAL A 123 29.61 -2.36 13.12
CA VAL A 123 30.11 -2.28 14.50
C VAL A 123 28.96 -2.15 15.51
N THR A 124 29.20 -2.57 16.73
CA THR A 124 28.25 -2.34 17.83
C THR A 124 28.35 -0.91 18.31
N ALA A 125 27.32 -0.10 18.05
CA ALA A 125 27.24 1.31 18.37
C ALA A 125 26.79 1.62 19.79
N ALA A 126 25.93 0.76 20.37
CA ALA A 126 25.46 0.88 21.75
C ALA A 126 24.90 -0.45 22.24
N GLY A 127 24.94 -0.66 23.58
CA GLY A 127 24.45 -1.86 24.23
C GLY A 127 25.54 -2.89 24.49
N GLN A 128 25.24 -3.86 25.34
CA GLN A 128 26.15 -4.94 25.73
C GLN A 128 25.73 -6.21 24.97
N LYS A 129 26.62 -6.73 24.12
CA LYS A 129 26.34 -7.90 23.28
C LYS A 129 25.80 -9.08 24.10
N GLU A 130 24.64 -9.58 23.68
CA GLU A 130 23.97 -10.75 24.22
C GLU A 130 23.62 -10.63 25.73
N ARG A 131 23.61 -9.39 26.25
CA ARG A 131 23.30 -9.13 27.66
C ARG A 131 22.19 -8.07 27.77
N SER A 132 21.02 -8.48 28.21
CA SER A 132 19.91 -7.58 28.49
C SER A 132 20.19 -6.70 29.73
N GLY A 133 19.60 -5.49 29.71
CA GLY A 133 19.66 -4.56 30.81
C GLY A 133 18.92 -3.26 30.49
N LYS A 134 18.95 -2.30 31.44
CA LYS A 134 18.23 -1.03 31.31
C LYS A 134 19.09 0.21 31.65
N SER A 135 20.41 0.05 31.74
CA SER A 135 21.31 1.10 32.18
C SER A 135 21.53 2.14 31.08
N ASP A 136 21.49 3.40 31.45
CA ASP A 136 22.03 4.51 30.65
C ASP A 136 23.56 4.44 30.65
N GLY A 137 24.20 5.06 29.64
CA GLY A 137 25.66 5.04 29.54
C GLY A 137 26.16 5.50 28.17
N ASN A 138 27.46 5.44 27.97
CA ASN A 138 28.08 5.78 26.67
C ASN A 138 28.31 4.49 25.86
N GLY A 139 27.79 4.46 24.62
CA GLY A 139 28.00 3.37 23.67
C GLY A 139 27.70 2.01 24.31
N THR A 140 28.71 1.13 24.36
CA THR A 140 28.61 -0.21 24.95
C THR A 140 28.54 -0.22 26.49
N GLY A 141 28.65 0.92 27.16
CA GLY A 141 28.36 1.08 28.59
C GLY A 141 26.86 1.13 28.91
N ALA A 142 26.01 1.43 27.93
CA ALA A 142 24.56 1.31 28.06
C ALA A 142 24.11 -0.14 27.90
N SER A 143 22.88 -0.45 28.30
CA SER A 143 22.27 -1.74 28.05
C SER A 143 20.79 -1.60 27.65
N PHE A 144 20.30 -2.52 26.83
CA PHE A 144 18.94 -2.59 26.33
C PHE A 144 18.33 -3.98 26.60
N ASN A 145 17.02 -4.09 26.44
CA ASN A 145 16.33 -5.38 26.47
C ASN A 145 15.43 -5.50 25.24
N ARG A 146 15.88 -6.27 24.24
CA ARG A 146 15.17 -6.47 22.96
C ARG A 146 14.79 -5.15 22.28
N PRO A 147 15.76 -4.26 21.94
CA PRO A 147 15.45 -3.03 21.22
C PRO A 147 14.90 -3.35 19.83
N THR A 148 13.88 -2.61 19.39
CA THR A 148 13.23 -2.80 18.09
C THR A 148 13.27 -1.51 17.25
N GLY A 149 12.19 -0.71 17.20
CA GLY A 149 12.06 0.45 16.34
C GLY A 149 13.09 1.54 16.55
N LEU A 150 13.48 2.18 15.48
CA LEU A 150 14.50 3.22 15.41
C LEU A 150 13.98 4.45 14.67
N ALA A 151 14.26 5.65 15.20
CA ALA A 151 13.99 6.89 14.50
C ALA A 151 15.10 7.90 14.78
N ALA A 152 15.64 8.55 13.75
CA ALA A 152 16.61 9.61 13.90
C ALA A 152 15.95 10.99 13.79
N ASP A 153 16.40 11.96 14.60
CA ASP A 153 15.99 13.35 14.49
C ASP A 153 16.97 14.18 13.64
N ASP A 154 16.56 15.39 13.28
CA ASP A 154 17.37 16.33 12.48
C ASP A 154 18.64 16.84 13.20
N LYS A 155 18.79 16.55 14.49
CA LYS A 155 19.95 16.94 15.32
C LYS A 155 20.99 15.84 15.43
N GLY A 156 20.72 14.67 14.82
CA GLY A 156 21.58 13.50 14.84
C GLY A 156 21.43 12.64 16.11
N ASN A 157 20.32 12.76 16.83
CA ASN A 157 19.97 11.82 17.89
C ASN A 157 19.20 10.63 17.30
N LEU A 158 19.43 9.45 17.86
CA LEU A 158 18.71 8.22 17.54
C LEU A 158 17.79 7.83 18.71
N TYR A 159 16.50 7.77 18.45
CA TYR A 159 15.50 7.22 19.36
C TYR A 159 15.39 5.72 19.14
N ILE A 160 15.25 4.98 20.22
CA ILE A 160 15.30 3.52 20.27
C ILE A 160 14.11 3.04 21.13
N ALA A 161 13.23 2.24 20.55
CA ALA A 161 12.23 1.50 21.30
C ALA A 161 12.92 0.35 22.07
N ASP A 162 13.12 0.52 23.35
CA ASP A 162 13.70 -0.49 24.24
C ASP A 162 12.55 -1.38 24.77
N THR A 163 12.04 -2.21 23.85
CA THR A 163 10.74 -2.92 23.93
C THR A 163 10.59 -3.71 25.19
N GLY A 164 11.57 -4.55 25.53
CA GLY A 164 11.54 -5.39 26.72
C GLY A 164 11.67 -4.63 28.04
N ASN A 165 12.06 -3.33 27.99
CA ASN A 165 12.10 -2.44 29.15
C ASN A 165 10.90 -1.47 29.19
N GLY A 166 10.01 -1.49 28.19
CA GLY A 166 8.87 -0.58 28.08
C GLY A 166 9.27 0.88 28.07
N SER A 167 10.37 1.21 27.37
CA SER A 167 10.99 2.53 27.40
C SER A 167 11.41 3.02 26.04
N ILE A 168 11.47 4.35 25.87
CA ILE A 168 12.17 4.98 24.76
C ILE A 168 13.51 5.48 25.25
N ARG A 169 14.57 5.08 24.57
CA ARG A 169 15.92 5.54 24.84
C ARG A 169 16.37 6.48 23.71
N MET A 170 17.25 7.41 24.03
CA MET A 170 17.85 8.30 23.06
C MET A 170 19.38 8.19 23.13
N ARG A 171 20.01 7.89 21.99
CA ARG A 171 21.46 7.99 21.81
C ARG A 171 21.77 9.31 21.12
N ASP A 172 22.51 10.19 21.79
CA ASP A 172 22.95 11.44 21.17
C ASP A 172 24.10 11.22 20.16
N LYS A 173 24.43 12.24 19.40
CA LYS A 173 25.54 12.20 18.42
C LYS A 173 26.91 11.85 19.03
N ASN A 174 27.10 12.04 20.32
CA ASN A 174 28.36 11.76 21.05
C ASN A 174 28.37 10.33 21.60
N GLY A 175 27.30 9.56 21.43
CA GLY A 175 27.19 8.18 21.86
C GLY A 175 26.59 7.98 23.24
N LYS A 176 26.13 9.04 23.94
CA LYS A 176 25.47 8.93 25.23
C LYS A 176 24.05 8.44 25.05
N VAL A 177 23.70 7.34 25.70
CA VAL A 177 22.35 6.78 25.77
C VAL A 177 21.68 7.22 27.07
N THR A 178 20.46 7.76 26.96
CA THR A 178 19.63 8.18 28.10
C THR A 178 18.19 7.67 27.90
N THR A 179 17.53 7.38 29.01
CA THR A 179 16.09 7.06 29.01
C THR A 179 15.29 8.36 28.92
N VAL A 180 14.43 8.51 27.90
CA VAL A 180 13.62 9.72 27.70
C VAL A 180 12.14 9.50 28.01
N LEU A 181 11.67 8.25 27.98
CA LEU A 181 10.31 7.87 28.37
C LEU A 181 10.30 6.45 28.90
N SER A 182 9.43 6.18 29.90
CA SER A 182 9.23 4.85 30.51
C SER A 182 7.75 4.60 30.78
N GLY A 183 7.40 3.35 31.08
CA GLY A 183 6.04 2.95 31.43
C GLY A 183 5.15 2.63 30.22
N LEU A 184 5.77 2.42 29.07
CA LEU A 184 5.12 1.86 27.89
C LEU A 184 4.99 0.33 28.01
N VAL A 185 4.12 -0.25 27.20
CA VAL A 185 4.00 -1.72 27.08
C VAL A 185 4.39 -2.10 25.65
N GLU A 186 5.51 -2.78 25.54
CA GLU A 186 6.06 -3.25 24.27
C GLU A 186 6.03 -2.18 23.16
N PRO A 187 6.68 -1.00 23.34
CA PRO A 187 6.83 -0.05 22.25
C PRO A 187 7.68 -0.70 21.15
N THR A 188 7.23 -0.62 19.89
CA THR A 188 7.96 -1.21 18.74
C THR A 188 8.35 -0.18 17.71
N GLY A 189 7.42 0.27 16.86
CA GLY A 189 7.72 1.20 15.77
C GLY A 189 7.88 2.63 16.23
N LEU A 190 8.81 3.34 15.62
CA LEU A 190 9.11 4.74 15.89
C LEU A 190 9.17 5.55 14.60
N CYS A 191 8.62 6.76 14.60
CA CYS A 191 8.79 7.72 13.51
C CYS A 191 9.02 9.12 14.08
N TRP A 192 10.08 9.79 13.63
CA TRP A 192 10.33 11.19 13.92
C TRP A 192 9.75 12.06 12.80
N ALA A 193 8.83 12.94 13.13
CA ALA A 193 8.25 13.89 12.20
C ALA A 193 7.85 15.18 12.91
N ASP A 194 8.03 16.33 12.26
CA ASP A 194 7.62 17.65 12.73
C ASP A 194 8.03 17.98 14.17
N GLY A 195 9.26 17.56 14.57
CA GLY A 195 9.80 17.79 15.89
C GLY A 195 9.21 16.91 17.00
N MET A 196 8.47 15.88 16.65
CA MET A 196 7.80 14.95 17.57
C MET A 196 8.15 13.50 17.26
N LEU A 197 8.15 12.66 18.29
CA LEU A 197 8.32 11.23 18.15
C LEU A 197 6.95 10.53 18.23
N TYR A 198 6.61 9.80 17.18
CA TYR A 198 5.44 8.94 17.10
C TYR A 198 5.83 7.52 17.46
N ILE A 199 4.96 6.80 18.17
CA ILE A 199 5.26 5.53 18.82
C ILE A 199 4.11 4.56 18.58
N ALA A 200 4.39 3.39 18.03
CA ALA A 200 3.48 2.25 18.11
C ALA A 200 3.67 1.56 19.45
N GLU A 201 2.71 1.71 20.37
CA GLU A 201 2.69 1.01 21.65
C GLU A 201 1.92 -0.31 21.49
N THR A 202 2.63 -1.30 20.96
CA THR A 202 2.11 -2.58 20.47
C THR A 202 1.36 -3.35 21.55
N GLY A 203 1.93 -3.46 22.73
CA GLY A 203 1.30 -4.20 23.83
C GLY A 203 0.04 -3.52 24.39
N ARG A 204 -0.21 -2.25 24.06
CA ARG A 204 -1.48 -1.56 24.34
C ARG A 204 -2.34 -1.32 23.10
N SER A 205 -1.97 -1.87 21.97
CA SER A 205 -2.71 -1.76 20.71
C SER A 205 -3.13 -0.32 20.38
N ARG A 206 -2.20 0.66 20.55
CA ARG A 206 -2.47 2.07 20.36
C ARG A 206 -1.29 2.82 19.74
N ILE A 207 -1.58 4.00 19.22
CA ILE A 207 -0.58 4.91 18.65
C ILE A 207 -0.46 6.14 19.53
N CYS A 208 0.77 6.47 19.92
CA CYS A 208 1.11 7.58 20.77
C CYS A 208 2.02 8.59 20.08
N ARG A 209 2.11 9.78 20.65
CA ARG A 209 3.03 10.84 20.23
C ARG A 209 3.70 11.43 21.47
N MET A 210 5.00 11.62 21.40
CA MET A 210 5.80 12.27 22.44
C MET A 210 6.25 13.67 21.96
N ASN A 211 5.91 14.70 22.74
CA ASN A 211 6.39 16.07 22.56
C ASN A 211 7.21 16.47 23.81
N GLY A 212 8.51 16.56 23.66
CA GLY A 212 9.42 16.67 24.78
C GLY A 212 9.29 15.44 25.70
N THR A 213 8.80 15.62 26.93
CA THR A 213 8.56 14.53 27.89
C THR A 213 7.08 14.13 28.01
N LYS A 214 6.17 14.81 27.30
CA LYS A 214 4.75 14.55 27.39
C LYS A 214 4.32 13.51 26.37
N LEU A 215 3.76 12.41 26.86
CA LEU A 215 3.13 11.37 26.04
C LEU A 215 1.63 11.67 25.84
N GLU A 216 1.18 11.53 24.61
CA GLU A 216 -0.22 11.70 24.21
C GLU A 216 -0.68 10.50 23.38
N VAL A 217 -1.82 9.90 23.71
CA VAL A 217 -2.46 8.88 22.88
C VAL A 217 -3.20 9.57 21.74
N ILE A 218 -2.85 9.28 20.50
CA ILE A 218 -3.46 9.91 19.32
C ILE A 218 -4.49 9.02 18.61
N ALA A 219 -4.41 7.71 18.79
CA ALA A 219 -5.42 6.77 18.29
C ALA A 219 -5.34 5.43 19.02
N GLY A 220 -6.47 4.77 19.13
CA GLY A 220 -6.64 3.47 19.79
C GLY A 220 -7.51 3.54 21.02
N ASP A 221 -8.36 2.54 21.22
CA ASP A 221 -9.15 2.39 22.44
C ASP A 221 -8.20 1.97 23.58
N THR A 222 -8.33 2.62 24.73
CA THR A 222 -7.51 2.36 25.91
C THR A 222 -8.19 1.44 26.92
N ALA A 223 -9.23 0.73 26.50
CA ALA A 223 -9.95 -0.20 27.37
C ALA A 223 -9.02 -1.34 27.83
N VAL A 224 -9.04 -1.60 29.12
CA VAL A 224 -8.26 -2.65 29.81
C VAL A 224 -9.22 -3.70 30.33
N LEU A 225 -8.89 -4.97 30.19
CA LEU A 225 -9.63 -6.08 30.80
C LEU A 225 -9.49 -6.05 32.36
N GLU A 226 -10.39 -6.76 33.06
CA GLU A 226 -10.38 -6.87 34.52
C GLU A 226 -9.08 -7.48 35.09
N ASP A 227 -8.38 -8.29 34.27
CA ASP A 227 -7.08 -8.89 34.58
C ASP A 227 -5.88 -7.99 34.26
N GLY A 228 -6.13 -6.80 33.74
CA GLY A 228 -5.09 -5.82 33.34
C GLY A 228 -4.53 -6.00 31.94
N GLU A 229 -5.02 -6.94 31.15
CA GLU A 229 -4.65 -7.09 29.75
C GLU A 229 -5.33 -6.05 28.85
N TYR A 230 -4.68 -5.68 27.74
CA TYR A 230 -5.20 -4.74 26.77
C TYR A 230 -5.87 -5.48 25.64
N ILE A 231 -7.08 -5.05 25.30
CA ILE A 231 -7.86 -5.68 24.23
C ILE A 231 -7.45 -5.06 22.89
N GLY A 232 -6.73 -5.83 22.06
CA GLY A 232 -6.62 -5.58 20.66
C GLY A 232 -7.96 -5.76 19.94
N GLY A 233 -8.05 -5.35 18.68
CA GLY A 233 -9.22 -5.57 17.87
C GLY A 233 -9.22 -4.74 16.59
N PHE A 234 -10.27 -4.88 15.80
CA PHE A 234 -10.45 -4.17 14.55
C PHE A 234 -11.69 -3.26 14.62
N ALA A 235 -11.45 -1.94 14.59
CA ALA A 235 -12.52 -0.95 14.42
C ALA A 235 -12.00 0.30 13.70
N ASN A 236 -12.67 0.70 12.64
CA ASN A 236 -12.52 2.01 12.00
C ASN A 236 -13.41 3.05 12.72
N GLY A 237 -13.12 4.34 12.57
CA GLY A 237 -13.95 5.40 13.12
C GLY A 237 -13.14 6.52 13.78
N PRO A 238 -13.77 7.29 14.72
CA PRO A 238 -13.06 8.32 15.48
C PRO A 238 -11.83 7.73 16.20
N VAL A 239 -10.73 8.49 16.26
CA VAL A 239 -9.45 8.02 16.83
C VAL A 239 -9.59 7.46 18.25
N SER A 240 -10.53 8.01 19.05
CA SER A 240 -10.79 7.56 20.43
C SER A 240 -11.63 6.27 20.54
N LYS A 241 -12.14 5.74 19.44
CA LYS A 241 -12.97 4.54 19.37
C LYS A 241 -12.42 3.47 18.43
N ALA A 242 -11.43 3.85 17.64
CA ALA A 242 -10.75 2.92 16.76
C ALA A 242 -9.99 1.86 17.59
N LYS A 243 -9.89 0.66 17.02
CA LYS A 243 -9.12 -0.44 17.62
C LYS A 243 -8.06 -0.90 16.64
N PHE A 244 -6.89 -1.22 17.19
CA PHE A 244 -5.77 -1.87 16.52
C PHE A 244 -5.50 -3.22 17.17
N ASP A 245 -4.75 -4.05 16.50
CA ASP A 245 -4.26 -5.30 17.06
C ASP A 245 -2.75 -5.46 16.81
N HIS A 246 -1.95 -5.31 17.85
CA HIS A 246 -0.48 -5.39 17.80
C HIS A 246 0.11 -4.53 16.66
N PRO A 247 -0.15 -3.21 16.63
CA PRO A 247 0.46 -2.33 15.61
C PRO A 247 1.98 -2.33 15.79
N GLN A 248 2.73 -2.64 14.72
CA GLN A 248 4.18 -2.87 14.78
C GLN A 248 4.99 -1.66 14.37
N ASP A 249 4.52 -0.89 13.38
CA ASP A 249 5.26 0.27 12.88
C ASP A 249 4.32 1.37 12.40
N LEU A 250 4.88 2.55 12.18
CA LEU A 250 4.14 3.70 11.69
C LEU A 250 5.03 4.67 10.92
N VAL A 251 4.44 5.38 9.98
CA VAL A 251 5.09 6.48 9.26
C VAL A 251 4.15 7.67 9.15
N VAL A 252 4.70 8.86 9.34
CA VAL A 252 3.97 10.13 9.24
C VAL A 252 4.21 10.75 7.87
N ASN A 253 3.13 11.13 7.19
CA ASN A 253 3.16 11.79 5.90
C ASN A 253 3.28 13.32 6.05
N LYS A 254 3.68 14.02 4.98
CA LYS A 254 3.83 15.48 4.96
C LYS A 254 2.51 16.25 5.23
N ASP A 255 1.36 15.65 4.94
CA ASP A 255 0.04 16.20 5.24
C ASP A 255 -0.41 15.95 6.69
N GLY A 256 0.45 15.34 7.52
CA GLY A 256 0.15 14.96 8.91
C GLY A 256 -0.63 13.67 9.05
N SER A 257 -1.02 13.01 7.98
CA SER A 257 -1.63 11.67 8.06
C SER A 257 -0.59 10.62 8.49
N ILE A 258 -1.04 9.59 9.22
CA ILE A 258 -0.19 8.53 9.75
C ILE A 258 -0.64 7.20 9.17
N PHE A 259 0.30 6.43 8.64
CA PHE A 259 0.06 5.05 8.26
C PHE A 259 0.62 4.12 9.33
N VAL A 260 -0.11 3.05 9.64
CA VAL A 260 0.18 2.13 10.73
C VAL A 260 0.13 0.70 10.21
N SER A 261 1.18 -0.08 10.42
CA SER A 261 1.16 -1.53 10.27
C SER A 261 0.34 -2.14 11.40
N ASP A 262 -0.93 -2.42 11.16
CA ASP A 262 -1.84 -3.08 12.10
C ASP A 262 -1.72 -4.60 11.91
N THR A 263 -0.58 -5.13 12.34
CA THR A 263 -0.05 -6.45 11.96
C THR A 263 -0.94 -7.59 12.43
N GLY A 264 -1.48 -7.53 13.64
CA GLY A 264 -2.43 -8.53 14.16
C GLY A 264 -3.74 -8.55 13.37
N ASN A 265 -4.14 -7.42 12.77
CA ASN A 265 -5.29 -7.31 11.87
C ASN A 265 -4.93 -7.55 10.39
N SER A 266 -3.69 -7.90 10.07
CA SER A 266 -3.23 -8.15 8.70
C SER A 266 -3.55 -7.02 7.73
N CYS A 267 -3.35 -5.75 8.14
CA CYS A 267 -3.71 -4.60 7.33
C CYS A 267 -2.84 -3.37 7.63
N ILE A 268 -2.90 -2.38 6.73
CA ILE A 268 -2.36 -1.05 6.98
C ILE A 268 -3.52 -0.09 7.24
N ARG A 269 -3.43 0.67 8.33
CA ARG A 269 -4.43 1.67 8.71
C ARG A 269 -3.93 3.07 8.39
N LYS A 270 -4.86 3.99 8.15
CA LYS A 270 -4.58 5.43 8.00
C LYS A 270 -5.28 6.20 9.10
N ILE A 271 -4.54 7.09 9.77
CA ILE A 271 -5.07 8.08 10.71
C ILE A 271 -5.02 9.44 10.04
N ALA A 272 -6.16 10.06 9.83
CA ALA A 272 -6.29 11.40 9.26
C ALA A 272 -7.60 12.04 9.72
N ASP A 273 -7.65 13.35 9.82
CA ASP A 273 -8.86 14.13 10.14
C ASP A 273 -9.63 13.61 11.38
N GLY A 274 -8.89 13.20 12.42
CA GLY A 274 -9.45 12.66 13.66
C GLY A 274 -10.10 11.27 13.53
N ARG A 275 -9.84 10.55 12.46
CA ARG A 275 -10.39 9.23 12.17
C ARG A 275 -9.33 8.21 11.79
N VAL A 276 -9.62 6.95 12.07
CA VAL A 276 -8.86 5.79 11.61
C VAL A 276 -9.67 5.07 10.52
N THR A 277 -9.02 4.77 9.42
CA THR A 277 -9.59 3.99 8.31
C THR A 277 -8.64 2.87 7.91
N THR A 278 -9.14 1.83 7.25
CA THR A 278 -8.28 0.82 6.65
C THR A 278 -7.75 1.37 5.33
N PHE A 279 -6.44 1.32 5.14
CA PHE A 279 -5.76 1.79 3.93
C PHE A 279 -5.45 0.64 2.97
N VAL A 280 -4.86 -0.46 3.49
CA VAL A 280 -4.66 -1.72 2.77
C VAL A 280 -5.19 -2.82 3.65
N ALA A 281 -6.08 -3.66 3.14
CA ALA A 281 -6.59 -4.85 3.82
C ALA A 281 -5.97 -6.11 3.22
N ALA A 282 -5.87 -7.16 4.01
CA ALA A 282 -5.68 -8.50 3.47
C ALA A 282 -6.86 -8.85 2.58
N SER A 283 -6.59 -9.32 1.37
CA SER A 283 -7.63 -9.97 0.56
C SER A 283 -7.95 -11.33 1.18
N SER A 284 -9.22 -11.65 1.31
CA SER A 284 -9.67 -12.99 1.75
C SER A 284 -9.24 -14.12 0.80
N THR A 285 -8.62 -13.76 -0.33
CA THR A 285 -8.15 -14.68 -1.38
C THR A 285 -6.62 -14.74 -1.47
N THR A 286 -5.88 -13.93 -0.69
CA THR A 286 -4.42 -14.02 -0.60
C THR A 286 -4.03 -15.06 0.45
N GLU A 287 -3.41 -16.14 0.01
CA GLU A 287 -2.70 -17.08 0.86
C GLU A 287 -1.20 -16.99 0.54
N PRO A 288 -0.34 -16.68 1.50
CA PRO A 288 -0.62 -16.38 2.92
C PRO A 288 -1.20 -14.97 3.15
N PRO A 289 -1.87 -14.73 4.31
CA PRO A 289 -2.34 -13.40 4.67
C PRO A 289 -1.17 -12.43 4.80
N ILE A 290 -1.38 -11.15 4.46
CA ILE A 290 -0.34 -10.14 4.66
C ILE A 290 -0.08 -9.91 6.15
N GLN A 291 1.19 -9.72 6.53
CA GLN A 291 1.60 -9.29 7.86
C GLN A 291 2.59 -8.11 7.74
N PRO A 292 2.08 -6.90 7.46
CA PRO A 292 2.93 -5.73 7.29
C PRO A 292 3.63 -5.43 8.62
N ARG A 293 4.94 -5.17 8.55
CA ARG A 293 5.77 -4.84 9.70
C ARG A 293 6.39 -3.46 9.53
N GLY A 294 7.52 -3.32 8.85
CA GLY A 294 8.16 -2.04 8.63
C GLY A 294 7.49 -1.22 7.53
N LEU A 295 7.37 0.08 7.74
CA LEU A 295 6.78 1.03 6.80
C LEU A 295 7.79 2.08 6.34
N LEU A 296 7.75 2.41 5.08
CA LEU A 296 8.52 3.49 4.49
C LEU A 296 7.66 4.35 3.58
N ARG A 297 7.76 5.65 3.74
CA ARG A 297 7.21 6.60 2.77
C ARG A 297 8.29 7.01 1.76
N ALA A 298 8.10 6.64 0.49
CA ALA A 298 8.99 6.99 -0.59
C ALA A 298 8.22 7.80 -1.64
N ASN A 299 8.40 9.14 -1.60
CA ASN A 299 7.58 10.09 -2.37
C ASN A 299 6.09 9.92 -2.03
N ASP A 300 5.25 9.62 -3.04
CA ASP A 300 3.82 9.40 -2.85
C ASP A 300 3.44 7.92 -2.68
N THR A 301 4.41 7.02 -2.65
CA THR A 301 4.19 5.58 -2.44
C THR A 301 4.51 5.18 -1.01
N LEU A 302 3.60 4.46 -0.36
CA LEU A 302 3.83 3.74 0.87
C LEU A 302 4.37 2.36 0.54
N ILE A 303 5.48 1.99 1.17
CA ILE A 303 6.09 0.67 1.00
C ILE A 303 6.04 -0.02 2.37
N ALA A 304 5.59 -1.26 2.41
CA ALA A 304 5.59 -2.07 3.61
C ALA A 304 6.40 -3.34 3.41
N ALA A 305 7.25 -3.66 4.36
CA ALA A 305 7.90 -4.96 4.45
C ALA A 305 6.90 -5.96 5.02
N ASP A 306 6.61 -7.03 4.27
CA ASP A 306 5.69 -8.07 4.69
C ASP A 306 6.45 -9.28 5.25
N GLN A 307 6.24 -9.55 6.53
CA GLN A 307 6.92 -10.61 7.24
C GLN A 307 6.56 -12.01 6.73
N PHE A 308 5.30 -12.23 6.38
CA PHE A 308 4.75 -13.54 6.07
C PHE A 308 4.76 -13.84 4.57
N ALA A 309 4.34 -12.86 3.76
CA ALA A 309 4.37 -12.98 2.31
C ALA A 309 5.79 -12.86 1.74
N ARG A 310 6.78 -12.46 2.56
CA ARG A 310 8.20 -12.33 2.17
C ARG A 310 8.39 -11.45 0.95
N THR A 311 7.72 -10.32 0.94
CA THR A 311 7.70 -9.39 -0.19
C THR A 311 7.56 -7.96 0.30
N LEU A 312 7.73 -7.01 -0.60
CA LEU A 312 7.39 -5.62 -0.35
C LEU A 312 6.02 -5.31 -0.94
N LEU A 313 5.15 -4.76 -0.11
CA LEU A 313 3.86 -4.23 -0.54
C LEU A 313 4.05 -2.76 -0.94
N TYR A 314 3.64 -2.39 -2.14
CA TYR A 314 3.65 -1.02 -2.62
C TYR A 314 2.22 -0.51 -2.66
N ALA A 315 1.94 0.57 -1.93
CA ALA A 315 0.63 1.18 -1.89
C ALA A 315 0.74 2.69 -2.16
N ASP A 316 -0.02 3.18 -3.13
CA ASP A 316 -0.12 4.62 -3.39
C ASP A 316 -0.95 5.31 -2.30
N ALA A 317 -0.69 6.61 -2.08
CA ALA A 317 -1.30 7.37 -0.98
C ALA A 317 -2.79 7.65 -1.12
N ALA A 318 -3.40 7.26 -2.21
CA ALA A 318 -4.85 7.37 -2.38
C ALA A 318 -5.57 6.42 -1.43
N PRO A 319 -6.59 6.88 -0.70
CA PRO A 319 -7.30 6.03 0.23
C PRO A 319 -8.05 4.94 -0.54
N LEU A 320 -7.61 3.69 -0.42
CA LEU A 320 -8.40 2.54 -0.79
C LEU A 320 -9.54 2.41 0.22
N ASN A 321 -10.74 2.79 -0.18
CA ASN A 321 -11.92 2.66 0.68
C ASN A 321 -12.50 1.24 0.67
N PHE A 322 -11.84 0.26 0.01
CA PHE A 322 -12.40 -1.06 -0.26
C PHE A 322 -11.51 -2.17 0.31
N PHE A 323 -12.14 -3.20 0.87
CA PHE A 323 -11.46 -4.35 1.47
C PHE A 323 -11.05 -5.43 0.47
N ASP A 324 -11.62 -5.42 -0.73
CA ASP A 324 -11.60 -6.50 -1.71
C ASP A 324 -10.97 -6.09 -3.05
N ILE A 325 -10.00 -5.18 -3.00
CA ILE A 325 -9.26 -4.79 -4.21
C ILE A 325 -8.28 -5.89 -4.61
N PRO A 326 -8.14 -6.16 -5.92
CA PRO A 326 -7.18 -7.14 -6.39
C PRO A 326 -5.76 -6.86 -5.88
N ALA A 327 -5.04 -7.92 -5.54
CA ALA A 327 -3.64 -7.83 -5.13
C ALA A 327 -2.70 -7.37 -6.27
N ASP A 328 -3.16 -7.43 -7.53
CA ASP A 328 -2.43 -6.90 -8.67
C ASP A 328 -2.34 -5.37 -8.60
N PRO A 329 -1.14 -4.78 -8.50
CA PRO A 329 -0.97 -3.34 -8.33
C PRO A 329 -1.51 -2.52 -9.51
N ALA A 330 -1.47 -3.04 -10.74
CA ALA A 330 -1.99 -2.35 -11.91
C ALA A 330 -3.52 -2.27 -11.86
N LEU A 331 -4.18 -3.37 -11.47
CA LEU A 331 -5.62 -3.42 -11.29
C LEU A 331 -6.07 -2.60 -10.08
N ALA A 332 -5.33 -2.65 -8.97
CA ALA A 332 -5.57 -1.80 -7.80
C ALA A 332 -5.51 -0.31 -8.17
N LYS A 333 -4.49 0.10 -8.93
CA LYS A 333 -4.34 1.48 -9.41
C LYS A 333 -5.52 1.94 -10.27
N MET A 334 -6.07 1.08 -11.11
CA MET A 334 -7.27 1.40 -11.91
C MET A 334 -8.50 1.64 -11.03
N VAL A 335 -8.71 0.82 -10.01
CA VAL A 335 -9.81 1.01 -9.06
C VAL A 335 -9.66 2.33 -8.29
N ILE A 336 -8.44 2.64 -7.83
CA ILE A 336 -8.12 3.89 -7.15
C ILE A 336 -8.41 5.09 -8.06
N ALA A 337 -7.83 5.10 -9.27
CA ALA A 337 -8.00 6.19 -10.23
C ALA A 337 -9.47 6.46 -10.56
N GLY A 338 -10.27 5.40 -10.74
CA GLY A 338 -11.70 5.53 -10.99
C GLY A 338 -12.49 6.04 -9.77
N THR A 339 -12.05 5.73 -8.57
CA THR A 339 -12.68 6.22 -7.33
C THR A 339 -12.33 7.69 -7.08
N GLU A 340 -11.07 8.07 -7.26
CA GLU A 340 -10.61 9.46 -7.13
C GLU A 340 -11.31 10.40 -8.11
N ARG A 341 -11.58 9.91 -9.32
CA ARG A 341 -12.34 10.65 -10.35
C ARG A 341 -13.85 10.59 -10.14
N GLY A 342 -14.32 9.93 -9.06
CA GLY A 342 -15.72 9.86 -8.69
C GLY A 342 -16.57 8.92 -9.54
N ILE A 343 -15.97 8.11 -10.44
CA ILE A 343 -16.69 7.17 -11.32
C ILE A 343 -17.42 6.10 -10.51
N THR A 344 -16.85 5.69 -9.39
CA THR A 344 -17.46 4.73 -8.48
C THR A 344 -17.16 5.08 -7.03
N ASN A 345 -18.13 4.83 -6.14
CA ASN A 345 -17.96 5.02 -4.69
C ASN A 345 -17.87 3.70 -3.92
N GLY A 346 -17.87 2.56 -4.62
CA GLY A 346 -18.00 1.25 -3.98
C GLY A 346 -19.35 1.04 -3.31
N TYR A 347 -19.39 0.12 -2.34
CA TYR A 347 -20.57 -0.21 -1.57
C TYR A 347 -20.44 0.28 -0.11
N SER A 348 -21.56 0.39 0.59
CA SER A 348 -21.60 0.85 1.99
C SER A 348 -20.88 -0.06 2.98
N ASP A 349 -20.59 -1.29 2.58
CA ASP A 349 -19.81 -2.27 3.34
C ASP A 349 -18.28 -2.14 3.07
N HIS A 350 -17.87 -1.07 2.41
CA HIS A 350 -16.47 -0.83 2.01
C HIS A 350 -15.90 -1.90 1.08
N THR A 351 -16.73 -2.51 0.24
CA THR A 351 -16.27 -3.40 -0.85
C THR A 351 -16.35 -2.71 -2.20
N PHE A 352 -15.45 -3.07 -3.12
CA PHE A 352 -15.52 -2.71 -4.53
C PHE A 352 -16.27 -3.77 -5.35
N ARG A 353 -16.17 -5.03 -4.94
CA ARG A 353 -16.70 -6.22 -5.59
C ARG A 353 -16.17 -6.39 -7.02
N PRO A 354 -14.85 -6.55 -7.19
CA PRO A 354 -14.17 -6.53 -8.49
C PRO A 354 -14.72 -7.56 -9.48
N HIS A 355 -15.07 -8.74 -9.01
CA HIS A 355 -15.56 -9.87 -9.82
C HIS A 355 -17.08 -9.90 -10.00
N SER A 356 -17.80 -8.97 -9.37
CA SER A 356 -19.26 -8.92 -9.57
C SER A 356 -19.60 -8.46 -10.98
N PRO A 357 -20.57 -9.13 -11.65
CA PRO A 357 -21.07 -8.67 -12.94
C PRO A 357 -21.70 -7.28 -12.80
N ILE A 358 -21.50 -6.41 -13.77
CA ILE A 358 -22.17 -5.13 -13.81
C ILE A 358 -23.42 -5.20 -14.70
N THR A 359 -24.38 -4.35 -14.36
CA THR A 359 -25.61 -4.20 -15.13
C THR A 359 -25.54 -2.98 -16.04
N ARG A 360 -26.46 -2.89 -16.99
CA ARG A 360 -26.61 -1.71 -17.86
C ARG A 360 -26.82 -0.44 -17.04
N ALA A 361 -27.62 -0.51 -15.97
CA ALA A 361 -27.79 0.61 -15.03
C ALA A 361 -26.48 1.04 -14.39
N THR A 362 -25.71 0.10 -13.87
CA THR A 362 -24.42 0.39 -13.23
C THR A 362 -23.46 1.07 -14.19
N PHE A 363 -23.32 0.56 -15.43
CA PHE A 363 -22.40 1.16 -16.40
C PHE A 363 -22.87 2.54 -16.87
N SER A 364 -24.17 2.77 -17.03
CA SER A 364 -24.70 4.09 -17.37
C SER A 364 -24.42 5.12 -16.27
N VAL A 365 -24.51 4.73 -15.00
CA VAL A 365 -24.12 5.60 -13.87
C VAL A 365 -22.61 5.87 -13.88
N MET A 366 -21.77 4.88 -14.16
CA MET A 366 -20.32 5.09 -14.26
C MET A 366 -19.96 6.07 -15.38
N LEU A 367 -20.59 5.97 -16.56
CA LEU A 367 -20.40 6.91 -17.68
C LEU A 367 -20.93 8.30 -17.36
N SER A 368 -22.07 8.41 -16.70
CA SER A 368 -22.64 9.71 -16.33
C SER A 368 -21.74 10.47 -15.33
N ARG A 369 -21.14 9.72 -14.40
CA ARG A 369 -20.14 10.26 -13.47
C ARG A 369 -18.83 10.65 -14.16
N LEU A 370 -18.39 9.89 -15.13
CA LEU A 370 -17.26 10.26 -15.98
C LEU A 370 -17.53 11.58 -16.70
N HIS A 371 -18.76 11.77 -17.22
CA HIS A 371 -19.17 12.96 -17.95
C HIS A 371 -19.30 14.20 -17.06
N ALA A 372 -19.93 14.06 -15.91
CA ALA A 372 -20.29 15.17 -15.02
C ALA A 372 -19.17 15.55 -14.04
N GLY A 373 -18.15 14.70 -13.86
CA GLY A 373 -17.11 14.84 -12.84
C GLY A 373 -17.60 14.48 -11.44
N LYS A 374 -16.73 14.58 -10.46
CA LYS A 374 -16.95 14.12 -9.08
C LYS A 374 -18.15 14.80 -8.38
N ASP A 375 -18.44 16.05 -8.75
CA ASP A 375 -19.49 16.89 -8.14
C ASP A 375 -20.72 17.09 -9.04
N GLY A 376 -20.77 16.42 -10.19
CA GLY A 376 -21.71 16.75 -11.28
C GLY A 376 -22.96 15.89 -11.38
N GLU A 377 -23.20 14.92 -10.50
CA GLU A 377 -24.41 14.06 -10.54
C GLU A 377 -25.73 14.85 -10.56
N ALA A 378 -25.73 16.06 -9.96
CA ALA A 378 -26.90 16.94 -9.91
C ALA A 378 -27.18 17.68 -11.23
N LEU A 379 -26.27 17.64 -12.21
CA LEU A 379 -26.37 18.39 -13.46
C LEU A 379 -26.84 17.53 -14.66
N ILE A 380 -27.14 16.25 -14.43
CA ILE A 380 -27.57 15.34 -15.50
C ILE A 380 -29.09 15.44 -15.65
N GLU A 381 -29.54 16.29 -16.56
CA GLU A 381 -30.92 16.37 -16.96
C GLU A 381 -31.20 15.40 -18.12
N GLY A 382 -32.39 14.81 -18.13
CA GLY A 382 -32.86 13.96 -19.21
C GLY A 382 -34.36 13.78 -19.12
N SER A 383 -35.04 13.92 -20.25
CA SER A 383 -36.49 13.81 -20.36
C SER A 383 -36.96 12.45 -20.94
N ALA A 384 -36.04 11.64 -21.46
CA ALA A 384 -36.38 10.34 -22.05
C ALA A 384 -37.06 9.42 -21.03
N THR A 385 -38.14 8.74 -21.44
CA THR A 385 -38.88 7.85 -20.58
C THR A 385 -38.77 6.41 -21.04
N PHE A 386 -38.49 5.52 -20.08
CA PHE A 386 -38.54 4.06 -20.29
C PHE A 386 -39.67 3.47 -19.44
N SER A 387 -40.40 2.53 -20.00
CA SER A 387 -41.56 1.92 -19.32
C SER A 387 -41.18 1.07 -18.10
N ASP A 388 -39.90 0.68 -17.99
CA ASP A 388 -39.35 -0.16 -16.93
C ASP A 388 -38.40 0.58 -15.97
N VAL A 389 -38.34 1.93 -16.04
CA VAL A 389 -37.53 2.76 -15.12
C VAL A 389 -38.46 3.53 -14.20
N ALA A 390 -38.45 3.20 -12.91
CA ALA A 390 -39.19 3.93 -11.90
C ALA A 390 -38.68 5.39 -11.74
N ALA A 391 -39.60 6.29 -11.38
CA ALA A 391 -39.28 7.72 -11.28
C ALA A 391 -38.18 8.01 -10.23
N ASP A 392 -38.13 7.23 -9.16
CA ASP A 392 -37.18 7.31 -8.04
C ASP A 392 -36.02 6.31 -8.15
N ALA A 393 -35.85 5.67 -9.29
CA ALA A 393 -34.74 4.73 -9.48
C ALA A 393 -33.37 5.42 -9.35
N TRP A 394 -32.47 4.87 -8.55
CA TRP A 394 -31.13 5.42 -8.30
C TRP A 394 -30.30 5.66 -9.57
N TYR A 395 -30.62 4.96 -10.64
CA TYR A 395 -29.99 5.05 -11.97
C TYR A 395 -30.85 5.88 -12.96
N GLY A 396 -32.00 6.37 -12.55
CA GLY A 396 -33.00 6.96 -13.45
C GLY A 396 -32.49 8.13 -14.25
N SER A 397 -31.77 9.07 -13.62
CA SER A 397 -31.15 10.21 -14.30
C SER A 397 -30.09 9.77 -15.30
N ALA A 398 -29.22 8.83 -14.92
CA ALA A 398 -28.20 8.29 -15.81
C ALA A 398 -28.79 7.52 -17.00
N ALA A 399 -29.89 6.80 -16.82
CA ALA A 399 -30.57 6.09 -17.89
C ALA A 399 -31.19 7.07 -18.90
N ARG A 400 -31.87 8.12 -18.43
CA ARG A 400 -32.44 9.19 -19.30
C ARG A 400 -31.35 9.89 -20.08
N TRP A 401 -30.29 10.34 -19.39
CA TRP A 401 -29.13 10.98 -19.99
C TRP A 401 -28.48 10.11 -21.06
N ALA A 402 -28.24 8.82 -20.77
CA ALA A 402 -27.61 7.90 -21.71
C ALA A 402 -28.49 7.67 -22.95
N CYS A 403 -29.82 7.71 -22.82
CA CYS A 403 -30.75 7.64 -23.95
C CYS A 403 -30.73 8.89 -24.81
N GLU A 404 -30.81 10.08 -24.22
CA GLU A 404 -30.79 11.36 -24.95
C GLU A 404 -29.48 11.56 -25.71
N ASN A 405 -28.37 11.14 -25.13
CA ASN A 405 -27.06 11.19 -25.77
C ASN A 405 -26.80 10.00 -26.72
N LYS A 406 -27.83 9.18 -27.00
CA LYS A 406 -27.76 8.02 -27.89
C LYS A 406 -26.72 6.96 -27.50
N ILE A 407 -26.26 6.97 -26.27
CA ILE A 407 -25.32 5.98 -25.70
C ILE A 407 -26.05 4.63 -25.56
N VAL A 408 -27.30 4.70 -25.06
CA VAL A 408 -28.21 3.54 -24.94
C VAL A 408 -29.44 3.79 -25.77
N LEU A 409 -29.77 2.87 -26.68
CA LEU A 409 -30.91 3.02 -27.58
C LEU A 409 -32.20 2.43 -27.01
N GLY A 410 -32.12 1.66 -25.93
CA GLY A 410 -33.26 0.89 -25.39
C GLY A 410 -33.63 -0.33 -26.24
N ASN A 411 -34.62 -1.07 -25.79
CA ASN A 411 -35.22 -2.16 -26.52
C ASN A 411 -36.74 -2.12 -26.30
N ASP A 412 -37.53 -1.88 -27.37
CA ASP A 412 -38.99 -1.76 -27.30
C ASP A 412 -39.48 -0.80 -26.18
N GLY A 413 -38.86 0.34 -26.02
CA GLY A 413 -39.17 1.34 -24.99
C GLY A 413 -38.75 0.96 -23.56
N LYS A 414 -37.95 -0.08 -23.41
CA LYS A 414 -37.38 -0.54 -22.13
C LYS A 414 -35.88 -0.27 -22.06
N PHE A 415 -35.40 0.07 -20.86
CA PHE A 415 -33.99 0.27 -20.57
C PHE A 415 -33.28 -1.05 -20.22
N LEU A 416 -33.99 -2.00 -19.61
CA LEU A 416 -33.49 -3.29 -19.13
C LEU A 416 -32.35 -3.11 -18.09
N ALA A 417 -32.60 -2.32 -17.07
CA ALA A 417 -31.65 -1.85 -16.07
C ALA A 417 -30.81 -2.95 -15.42
N GLN A 418 -31.46 -4.05 -15.04
CA GLN A 418 -30.85 -5.15 -14.29
C GLN A 418 -30.17 -6.20 -15.20
N GLN A 419 -30.22 -6.03 -16.49
CA GLN A 419 -29.58 -6.95 -17.41
C GLN A 419 -28.06 -6.78 -17.31
N GLY A 420 -27.34 -7.89 -17.13
CA GLY A 420 -25.88 -7.92 -17.21
C GLY A 420 -25.41 -7.43 -18.59
N ILE A 421 -24.33 -6.63 -18.63
CA ILE A 421 -23.81 -6.08 -19.87
C ILE A 421 -22.63 -6.91 -20.35
N SER A 422 -22.64 -7.33 -21.62
CA SER A 422 -21.50 -8.04 -22.23
C SER A 422 -20.42 -7.08 -22.70
N HIS A 423 -19.19 -7.61 -22.93
CA HIS A 423 -18.05 -6.82 -23.41
C HIS A 423 -18.42 -6.03 -24.67
N GLN A 424 -19.01 -6.65 -25.69
CA GLN A 424 -19.38 -5.95 -26.91
C GLN A 424 -20.42 -4.83 -26.69
N GLN A 425 -21.37 -5.03 -25.76
CA GLN A 425 -22.36 -4.02 -25.42
C GLN A 425 -21.72 -2.83 -24.68
N LEU A 426 -20.85 -3.11 -23.72
CA LEU A 426 -20.13 -2.08 -22.96
C LEU A 426 -19.26 -1.23 -23.89
N ILE A 427 -18.46 -1.87 -24.75
CA ILE A 427 -17.59 -1.18 -25.71
C ILE A 427 -18.40 -0.34 -26.69
N ALA A 428 -19.55 -0.83 -27.15
CA ALA A 428 -20.42 -0.03 -28.01
C ALA A 428 -21.01 1.20 -27.29
N MET A 429 -21.33 1.10 -26.02
CA MET A 429 -21.76 2.25 -25.21
C MET A 429 -20.62 3.25 -25.03
N LEU A 430 -19.41 2.81 -24.75
CA LEU A 430 -18.24 3.67 -24.57
C LEU A 430 -17.84 4.37 -25.87
N TYR A 431 -17.91 3.68 -27.01
CA TYR A 431 -17.69 4.24 -28.33
C TYR A 431 -18.66 5.37 -28.65
N ARG A 432 -19.96 5.15 -28.46
CA ARG A 432 -20.99 6.16 -28.69
C ARG A 432 -20.84 7.36 -27.76
N TYR A 433 -20.44 7.12 -26.53
CA TYR A 433 -20.10 8.19 -25.60
C TYR A 433 -18.93 9.03 -26.14
N ALA A 434 -17.84 8.40 -26.57
CA ALA A 434 -16.68 9.08 -27.12
C ALA A 434 -17.04 9.91 -28.37
N GLU A 435 -17.80 9.33 -29.30
CA GLU A 435 -18.30 10.01 -30.50
C GLU A 435 -19.19 11.20 -30.13
N GLY A 436 -20.13 11.03 -29.19
CA GLY A 436 -21.01 12.10 -28.71
C GLY A 436 -20.28 13.25 -28.01
N GLN A 437 -19.11 12.99 -27.43
CA GLN A 437 -18.23 14.02 -26.85
C GLN A 437 -17.31 14.67 -27.91
N GLY A 438 -17.40 14.29 -29.19
CA GLY A 438 -16.55 14.82 -30.24
C GLY A 438 -15.10 14.33 -30.18
N LEU A 439 -14.83 13.24 -29.47
CA LEU A 439 -13.51 12.63 -29.44
C LEU A 439 -13.21 11.89 -30.74
N ASP A 440 -11.92 11.79 -31.12
CA ASP A 440 -11.52 11.09 -32.35
C ASP A 440 -11.67 9.57 -32.18
N VAL A 441 -12.73 9.03 -32.78
CA VAL A 441 -13.03 7.60 -32.80
C VAL A 441 -12.66 6.94 -34.14
N SER A 442 -11.83 7.58 -34.97
CA SER A 442 -11.52 7.11 -36.36
C SER A 442 -10.54 5.93 -36.40
N ARG A 443 -9.74 5.71 -35.32
CA ARG A 443 -8.75 4.63 -35.30
C ARG A 443 -9.40 3.25 -35.39
N ARG A 444 -8.78 2.35 -36.17
CA ARG A 444 -9.25 0.98 -36.36
C ARG A 444 -8.08 0.00 -36.30
N ALA A 445 -8.28 -1.12 -35.60
CA ALA A 445 -7.37 -2.26 -35.62
C ALA A 445 -8.04 -3.46 -36.30
N SER A 446 -7.24 -4.36 -36.86
CA SER A 446 -7.75 -5.62 -37.40
C SER A 446 -8.15 -6.54 -36.24
N LEU A 447 -9.31 -7.17 -36.33
CA LEU A 447 -9.77 -8.16 -35.37
C LEU A 447 -9.44 -9.61 -35.78
N ALA A 448 -8.72 -9.82 -36.88
CA ALA A 448 -8.44 -11.14 -37.43
C ALA A 448 -7.64 -12.07 -36.51
N ALA A 449 -6.94 -11.51 -35.52
CA ALA A 449 -6.18 -12.27 -34.52
C ALA A 449 -7.04 -12.86 -33.41
N TYR A 450 -8.31 -12.45 -33.29
CA TYR A 450 -9.20 -12.87 -32.21
C TYR A 450 -10.16 -13.97 -32.68
N SER A 451 -10.18 -15.08 -31.96
CA SER A 451 -10.89 -16.31 -32.36
C SER A 451 -12.42 -16.16 -32.42
N ASP A 452 -12.97 -15.21 -31.67
CA ASP A 452 -14.42 -14.97 -31.55
C ASP A 452 -14.89 -13.73 -32.33
N ALA A 453 -14.00 -13.05 -33.06
CA ALA A 453 -14.33 -11.83 -33.80
C ALA A 453 -15.46 -12.03 -34.84
N ALA A 454 -15.54 -13.21 -35.48
CA ALA A 454 -16.60 -13.53 -36.45
C ALA A 454 -18.01 -13.62 -35.84
N SER A 455 -18.11 -13.71 -34.52
CA SER A 455 -19.38 -13.80 -33.76
C SER A 455 -19.84 -12.43 -33.23
N LEU A 456 -19.13 -11.33 -33.52
CA LEU A 456 -19.56 -9.99 -33.16
C LEU A 456 -20.88 -9.63 -33.81
N SER A 457 -21.73 -8.95 -33.06
CA SER A 457 -22.92 -8.31 -33.64
C SER A 457 -22.50 -7.13 -34.53
N ASP A 458 -23.22 -6.87 -35.63
CA ASP A 458 -22.89 -5.81 -36.59
C ASP A 458 -22.65 -4.46 -35.94
N TYR A 459 -23.47 -4.09 -34.95
CA TYR A 459 -23.34 -2.81 -34.22
C TYR A 459 -22.06 -2.69 -33.38
N ALA A 460 -21.37 -3.80 -33.08
CA ALA A 460 -20.21 -3.85 -32.20
C ALA A 460 -18.88 -3.98 -32.97
N VAL A 461 -18.90 -4.26 -34.26
CA VAL A 461 -17.68 -4.47 -35.06
C VAL A 461 -16.80 -3.23 -35.06
N GLU A 462 -17.33 -2.09 -35.44
CA GLU A 462 -16.60 -0.82 -35.48
C GLU A 462 -16.14 -0.34 -34.10
N PRO A 463 -17.01 -0.34 -33.06
CA PRO A 463 -16.58 -0.06 -31.68
C PRO A 463 -15.44 -0.96 -31.19
N MET A 464 -15.48 -2.25 -31.51
CA MET A 464 -14.46 -3.19 -31.08
C MET A 464 -13.11 -2.95 -31.77
N GLN A 465 -13.13 -2.67 -33.09
CA GLN A 465 -11.93 -2.25 -33.85
C GLN A 465 -11.29 -1.00 -33.26
N TRP A 466 -12.12 -0.02 -32.88
CA TRP A 466 -11.66 1.19 -32.21
C TRP A 466 -11.06 0.87 -30.82
N ALA A 467 -11.74 0.10 -29.99
CA ALA A 467 -11.28 -0.21 -28.65
C ALA A 467 -9.93 -0.94 -28.63
N VAL A 468 -9.72 -1.85 -29.58
CA VAL A 468 -8.43 -2.53 -29.77
C VAL A 468 -7.36 -1.54 -30.26
N ALA A 469 -7.68 -0.66 -31.22
CA ALA A 469 -6.76 0.35 -31.73
C ALA A 469 -6.34 1.38 -30.68
N MET A 470 -7.21 1.65 -29.69
CA MET A 470 -6.96 2.56 -28.57
C MET A 470 -6.30 1.88 -27.37
N GLY A 471 -6.11 0.55 -27.40
CA GLY A 471 -5.55 -0.23 -26.30
C GLY A 471 -6.51 -0.41 -25.12
N ILE A 472 -7.79 -0.06 -25.26
CA ILE A 472 -8.82 -0.25 -24.23
C ILE A 472 -9.03 -1.74 -23.99
N ILE A 473 -8.99 -2.54 -25.06
CA ILE A 473 -8.91 -3.99 -25.00
C ILE A 473 -7.45 -4.39 -25.28
N GLY A 474 -6.84 -5.12 -24.37
CA GLY A 474 -5.44 -5.50 -24.45
C GLY A 474 -5.14 -6.39 -25.66
N ALA A 475 -4.01 -6.12 -26.35
CA ALA A 475 -3.55 -6.87 -27.51
C ALA A 475 -3.05 -8.30 -27.21
N ASN A 476 -2.92 -8.67 -25.93
CA ASN A 476 -2.31 -9.94 -25.52
C ASN A 476 -3.33 -11.09 -25.35
N THR A 477 -4.58 -10.90 -25.75
CA THR A 477 -5.62 -11.92 -25.67
C THR A 477 -5.90 -12.51 -27.05
N THR A 478 -6.19 -13.80 -27.12
CA THR A 478 -6.60 -14.51 -28.35
C THR A 478 -8.12 -14.50 -28.58
N SER A 479 -8.88 -13.91 -27.65
CA SER A 479 -10.35 -13.81 -27.69
C SER A 479 -10.77 -12.44 -27.13
N LEU A 480 -11.81 -11.85 -27.70
CA LEU A 480 -12.45 -10.61 -27.21
C LEU A 480 -13.46 -10.88 -26.09
N GLU A 481 -13.78 -12.15 -25.83
CA GLU A 481 -14.78 -12.58 -24.84
C GLU A 481 -16.14 -11.88 -25.00
N ILE A 482 -16.56 -11.68 -26.25
CA ILE A 482 -17.64 -10.77 -26.67
C ILE A 482 -18.98 -10.96 -25.94
N TRP A 483 -19.31 -12.21 -25.58
CA TRP A 483 -20.55 -12.55 -24.89
C TRP A 483 -20.40 -12.66 -23.36
N LYS A 484 -19.18 -12.59 -22.85
CA LYS A 484 -18.93 -12.61 -21.41
C LYS A 484 -19.56 -11.39 -20.75
N THR A 485 -20.25 -11.62 -19.65
CA THR A 485 -20.75 -10.52 -18.81
C THR A 485 -19.56 -9.81 -18.17
N THR A 486 -19.50 -8.49 -18.39
CA THR A 486 -18.42 -7.65 -17.87
C THR A 486 -18.47 -7.57 -16.36
N THR A 487 -17.33 -7.77 -15.71
CA THR A 487 -17.18 -7.55 -14.28
C THR A 487 -16.95 -6.06 -13.97
N ARG A 488 -17.14 -5.70 -12.71
CA ARG A 488 -16.94 -4.32 -12.24
C ARG A 488 -15.49 -3.86 -12.43
N LEU A 489 -14.52 -4.74 -12.23
CA LEU A 489 -13.09 -4.47 -12.45
C LEU A 489 -12.78 -4.25 -13.93
N GLU A 490 -13.29 -5.10 -14.81
CA GLU A 490 -13.08 -4.95 -16.26
C GLU A 490 -13.66 -3.63 -16.76
N ALA A 491 -14.88 -3.28 -16.33
CA ALA A 491 -15.49 -2.00 -16.70
C ALA A 491 -14.66 -0.81 -16.22
N MET A 492 -14.11 -0.87 -15.00
CA MET A 492 -13.23 0.16 -14.48
C MET A 492 -11.93 0.25 -15.27
N SER A 493 -11.33 -0.89 -15.60
CA SER A 493 -10.13 -0.95 -16.44
C SER A 493 -10.37 -0.29 -17.81
N TYR A 494 -11.49 -0.60 -18.46
CA TYR A 494 -11.83 0.01 -19.75
C TYR A 494 -12.02 1.51 -19.66
N LEU A 495 -12.70 2.00 -18.61
CA LEU A 495 -12.91 3.44 -18.42
C LEU A 495 -11.61 4.19 -18.12
N VAL A 496 -10.76 3.67 -17.25
CA VAL A 496 -9.47 4.29 -16.90
C VAL A 496 -8.56 4.30 -18.12
N THR A 497 -8.44 3.19 -18.86
CA THR A 497 -7.64 3.14 -20.09
C THR A 497 -8.18 4.10 -21.16
N PHE A 498 -9.51 4.22 -21.27
CA PHE A 498 -10.15 5.20 -22.15
C PHE A 498 -9.76 6.64 -21.77
N MET A 499 -9.85 7.00 -20.49
CA MET A 499 -9.46 8.33 -20.02
C MET A 499 -7.98 8.62 -20.30
N ASP A 500 -7.11 7.68 -20.03
CA ASP A 500 -5.67 7.83 -20.27
C ASP A 500 -5.37 7.99 -21.76
N ALA A 501 -6.07 7.26 -22.63
CA ALA A 501 -5.91 7.34 -24.09
C ALA A 501 -6.31 8.71 -24.67
N TYR A 502 -7.28 9.39 -24.05
CA TYR A 502 -7.74 10.72 -24.46
C TYR A 502 -7.23 11.85 -23.56
N GLN A 503 -6.47 11.54 -22.51
CA GLN A 503 -5.92 12.51 -21.54
C GLN A 503 -7.01 13.36 -20.86
N ILE A 504 -8.12 12.71 -20.45
CA ILE A 504 -9.30 13.32 -19.79
C ILE A 504 -9.53 12.79 -18.38
#